data_e2a8ac77fb473fccb607a80c889a1573
#
_entry.id   e2a8ac77fb473fccb607a80c889a1573
#
_cell.length_a   1.000
_cell.length_b   1.000
_cell.length_c   1.000
_cell.angle_alpha   90.00
_cell.angle_beta   90.00
_cell.angle_gamma   90.00
#
_symmetry.space_group_name_H-M   'P 1'
#
loop_
_entity.id
_entity.type
_entity.pdbx_description
1 polymer ?
#
loop_
_entity_poly.entity_id
_entity_poly.type
_entity_poly.pdbx_seq_one_letter_code
_entity_poly.pdbx_strand_id
1 'polypeptide(L)'
;MDGVGLGAGDEGDAVALARTPTLDWLRSLPSAASLRAHGRAVGMPSDADMGNSEVGHNAIGAGRVFEQGAALVEQAIARGSIFQGETWRWLIAGVRESGEPLHFIGLLSDGNVHSHIDHLLALLRQAAREGVAKQRVHVLTDGRDVDGRSALRYLERLEAELAALRESGCDARIASGGGRMLITMDRYGADWAMVERGWQLHVRGEGPRVTSAAAAVEAYYASGSGDDQYVPGFVVADAQGEPLGPIRPGASVVLYNFRGDRAIELTQAFEQDHFDRFARGPRLDLRFAGMMQYDGDLELPTRFLVDPPQIEGSMGELLAQAGRRQLAIAETHKFGHVTYFWNGNRSEPFAPELERYVEIPSELDPLEQRPWMKCAEVSDRLIAELRGPTHYDFVRLNYANGDMVGHTGDLRATILAVEAVDLCLARLVALTRELSGVLLVTADHGNADQMFDGKGEQRRVRTSHSLNPVPLAIYDPREPGGGPALTLPTHAPGLANLAATALNLLGFSAPDDYEPSLLGLPRT
;
A
#
# COMPACT_ATOMS: atom_id res chain seq x y z
N MET A 1 4.07 11.99 -9.74
CA MET A 1 5.29 11.15 -9.67
C MET A 1 5.14 10.29 -8.43
N ASP A 2 5.52 9.04 -8.47
CA ASP A 2 5.38 8.13 -7.33
C ASP A 2 6.71 8.01 -6.59
N GLY A 3 6.69 8.10 -5.26
CA GLY A 3 7.87 7.93 -4.43
C GLY A 3 8.96 9.01 -4.55
N VAL A 4 8.62 10.23 -4.95
CA VAL A 4 9.59 11.33 -5.14
C VAL A 4 9.42 12.38 -4.04
N GLY A 5 10.16 12.22 -2.95
CA GLY A 5 10.17 13.13 -1.80
C GLY A 5 11.19 14.24 -1.91
N LEU A 6 11.21 15.09 -0.89
CA LEU A 6 12.19 16.18 -0.68
C LEU A 6 13.15 15.78 0.45
N GLY A 7 14.19 15.04 0.11
CA GLY A 7 15.15 14.48 1.03
C GLY A 7 16.18 15.47 1.58
N ALA A 8 17.20 14.95 2.23
CA ALA A 8 18.24 15.72 2.88
C ALA A 8 19.33 16.25 1.93
N GLY A 9 19.33 15.83 0.66
CA GLY A 9 20.37 16.17 -0.32
C GLY A 9 21.72 15.49 -0.04
N ASP A 10 21.70 14.37 0.68
CA ASP A 10 22.89 13.61 1.01
C ASP A 10 23.19 12.50 -0.01
N GLU A 11 24.18 11.67 0.28
CA GLU A 11 24.61 10.56 -0.61
C GLU A 11 23.58 9.43 -0.78
N GLY A 12 22.49 9.45 -0.02
CA GLY A 12 21.37 8.52 -0.09
C GLY A 12 20.13 9.11 -0.74
N ASP A 13 20.17 10.37 -1.14
CA ASP A 13 19.05 11.05 -1.78
C ASP A 13 19.15 10.92 -3.31
N ALA A 14 18.52 9.88 -3.87
CA ALA A 14 18.54 9.64 -5.31
C ALA A 14 17.87 10.77 -6.09
N VAL A 15 16.90 11.48 -5.51
CA VAL A 15 16.24 12.64 -6.16
C VAL A 15 17.21 13.81 -6.29
N ALA A 16 17.97 14.11 -5.24
CA ALA A 16 18.97 15.18 -5.24
C ALA A 16 20.20 14.83 -6.09
N LEU A 17 20.54 13.54 -6.21
CA LEU A 17 21.67 13.06 -7.04
C LEU A 17 21.34 12.95 -8.53
N ALA A 18 20.07 12.81 -8.87
CA ALA A 18 19.59 12.72 -10.24
C ALA A 18 19.72 14.06 -10.98
N ARG A 19 19.91 13.99 -12.28
CA ARG A 19 19.87 15.16 -13.16
C ARG A 19 18.43 15.46 -13.55
N THR A 20 17.81 16.42 -12.89
CA THR A 20 16.38 16.75 -12.99
C THR A 20 16.12 18.21 -13.38
N PRO A 21 16.67 18.71 -14.53
CA PRO A 21 16.56 20.12 -14.89
C PRO A 21 15.11 20.61 -15.02
N THR A 22 14.19 19.74 -15.41
CA THR A 22 12.77 20.10 -15.53
C THR A 22 12.11 20.20 -14.16
N LEU A 23 12.33 19.23 -13.29
CA LEU A 23 11.80 19.24 -11.94
C LEU A 23 12.42 20.38 -11.12
N ASP A 24 13.72 20.65 -11.27
CA ASP A 24 14.41 21.77 -10.64
C ASP A 24 13.81 23.11 -11.06
N TRP A 25 13.56 23.26 -12.39
CA TRP A 25 12.90 24.44 -12.90
C TRP A 25 11.46 24.57 -12.36
N LEU A 26 10.66 23.50 -12.37
CA LEU A 26 9.30 23.50 -11.80
C LEU A 26 9.31 23.91 -10.32
N ARG A 27 10.26 23.40 -9.54
CA ARG A 27 10.43 23.74 -8.12
C ARG A 27 10.90 25.18 -7.90
N SER A 28 11.37 25.87 -8.92
CA SER A 28 11.74 27.29 -8.86
C SER A 28 10.59 28.26 -9.18
N LEU A 29 9.42 27.74 -9.60
CA LEU A 29 8.26 28.56 -9.92
C LEU A 29 7.67 29.23 -8.66
N PRO A 30 6.99 30.38 -8.80
CA PRO A 30 6.27 31.03 -7.70
C PRO A 30 5.17 30.14 -7.08
N SER A 31 4.69 29.17 -7.83
CA SER A 31 3.71 28.16 -7.49
C SER A 31 4.30 26.89 -6.85
N ALA A 32 5.60 26.90 -6.53
CA ALA A 32 6.22 25.75 -5.89
C ALA A 32 6.01 25.76 -4.36
N ALA A 33 5.76 24.58 -3.80
CA ALA A 33 5.62 24.36 -2.37
C ALA A 33 6.04 22.94 -1.99
N SER A 34 6.04 22.64 -0.70
CA SER A 34 6.16 21.28 -0.17
C SER A 34 4.85 20.86 0.50
N LEU A 35 4.47 19.59 0.33
CA LEU A 35 3.26 19.03 0.91
C LEU A 35 3.60 17.90 1.88
N ARG A 36 2.87 17.79 2.98
CA ARG A 36 2.94 16.62 3.84
C ARG A 36 2.24 15.43 3.16
N ALA A 37 2.95 14.30 3.11
CA ALA A 37 2.49 13.09 2.43
C ALA A 37 2.61 11.84 3.31
N HIS A 38 2.68 12.02 4.65
CA HIS A 38 2.79 10.95 5.62
C HIS A 38 1.99 11.27 6.88
N GLY A 39 1.88 10.31 7.76
CA GLY A 39 1.25 10.47 9.06
C GLY A 39 -0.21 10.91 8.97
N ARG A 40 -0.63 11.69 9.94
CA ARG A 40 -2.03 12.17 10.03
C ARG A 40 -2.48 13.02 8.85
N ALA A 41 -1.53 13.59 8.11
CA ALA A 41 -1.86 14.37 6.91
C ALA A 41 -2.43 13.52 5.76
N VAL A 42 -2.31 12.21 5.82
CA VAL A 42 -2.90 11.25 4.87
C VAL A 42 -3.77 10.18 5.57
N GLY A 43 -4.16 10.41 6.83
CA GLY A 43 -5.07 9.54 7.58
C GLY A 43 -4.42 8.38 8.32
N MET A 44 -3.08 8.36 8.42
CA MET A 44 -2.39 7.37 9.23
C MET A 44 -2.50 7.67 10.73
N PRO A 45 -2.40 6.66 11.63
CA PRO A 45 -2.63 6.85 13.06
C PRO A 45 -1.70 7.86 13.74
N SER A 46 -0.44 7.95 13.32
CA SER A 46 0.55 8.87 13.88
C SER A 46 1.43 9.53 12.81
N ASP A 47 2.07 10.66 13.14
CA ASP A 47 2.99 11.33 12.23
C ASP A 47 4.32 10.58 12.03
N ALA A 48 4.56 9.52 12.79
CA ALA A 48 5.68 8.61 12.59
C ALA A 48 5.38 7.50 11.56
N ASP A 49 4.12 7.38 11.11
CA ASP A 49 3.72 6.40 10.12
C ASP A 49 3.99 6.91 8.71
N MET A 50 4.61 6.07 7.89
CA MET A 50 4.89 6.39 6.49
C MET A 50 3.59 6.46 5.69
N GLY A 51 3.51 7.41 4.74
CA GLY A 51 2.51 7.39 3.69
C GLY A 51 2.76 6.24 2.70
N ASN A 52 1.77 5.98 1.86
CA ASN A 52 1.90 5.04 0.75
C ASN A 52 1.04 5.52 -0.43
N SER A 53 1.15 4.87 -1.58
CA SER A 53 0.46 5.31 -2.78
C SER A 53 -1.08 5.27 -2.64
N GLU A 54 -1.63 4.34 -1.86
CA GLU A 54 -3.08 4.23 -1.64
C GLU A 54 -3.61 5.45 -0.87
N VAL A 55 -3.07 5.69 0.33
CA VAL A 55 -3.50 6.82 1.17
C VAL A 55 -3.18 8.17 0.52
N GLY A 56 -2.07 8.27 -0.21
CA GLY A 56 -1.71 9.46 -0.96
C GLY A 56 -2.72 9.78 -2.05
N HIS A 57 -3.04 8.82 -2.91
CA HIS A 57 -4.01 9.02 -4.00
C HIS A 57 -5.44 9.20 -3.47
N ASN A 58 -5.83 8.51 -2.39
CA ASN A 58 -7.09 8.77 -1.70
C ASN A 58 -7.18 10.22 -1.20
N ALA A 59 -6.14 10.71 -0.51
CA ALA A 59 -6.13 12.09 -0.01
C ALA A 59 -6.21 13.12 -1.15
N ILE A 60 -5.45 12.90 -2.24
CA ILE A 60 -5.47 13.76 -3.43
C ILE A 60 -6.87 13.75 -4.07
N GLY A 61 -7.45 12.57 -4.31
CA GLY A 61 -8.73 12.45 -5.01
C GLY A 61 -9.93 12.86 -4.19
N ALA A 62 -9.90 12.63 -2.87
CA ALA A 62 -10.99 12.95 -1.95
C ALA A 62 -11.00 14.40 -1.46
N GLY A 63 -9.88 15.15 -1.59
CA GLY A 63 -9.77 16.52 -1.13
C GLY A 63 -9.83 16.71 0.39
N ARG A 64 -9.80 15.62 1.15
CA ARG A 64 -9.86 15.58 2.61
C ARG A 64 -9.16 14.32 3.11
N VAL A 65 -8.83 14.37 4.39
CA VAL A 65 -8.14 13.27 5.05
C VAL A 65 -9.17 12.27 5.58
N PHE A 66 -9.06 11.03 5.14
CA PHE A 66 -9.83 9.92 5.67
C PHE A 66 -8.92 9.04 6.49
N GLU A 67 -9.42 8.55 7.59
CA GLU A 67 -8.75 7.48 8.31
C GLU A 67 -8.68 6.25 7.42
N GLN A 68 -7.47 5.79 7.18
CA GLN A 68 -7.17 4.72 6.24
C GLN A 68 -7.03 3.38 6.96
N GLY A 69 -6.88 2.30 6.21
CA GLY A 69 -6.92 0.91 6.64
C GLY A 69 -6.42 0.64 8.06
N ALA A 70 -5.20 1.04 8.38
CA ALA A 70 -4.64 0.86 9.72
C ALA A 70 -5.43 1.61 10.81
N ALA A 71 -5.76 2.89 10.57
CA ALA A 71 -6.49 3.72 11.52
C ALA A 71 -7.94 3.24 11.71
N LEU A 72 -8.60 2.79 10.66
CA LEU A 72 -9.94 2.20 10.75
C LEU A 72 -9.93 0.93 11.59
N VAL A 73 -8.95 0.05 11.38
CA VAL A 73 -8.80 -1.18 12.16
C VAL A 73 -8.53 -0.86 13.62
N GLU A 74 -7.60 0.06 13.91
CA GLU A 74 -7.30 0.50 15.28
C GLU A 74 -8.54 1.06 15.98
N GLN A 75 -9.31 1.93 15.32
CA GLN A 75 -10.55 2.47 15.88
C GLN A 75 -11.61 1.40 16.08
N ALA A 76 -11.77 0.47 15.13
CA ALA A 76 -12.74 -0.61 15.25
C ALA A 76 -12.40 -1.53 16.44
N ILE A 77 -11.11 -1.77 16.68
CA ILE A 77 -10.61 -2.50 17.87
C ILE A 77 -10.86 -1.69 19.14
N ALA A 78 -10.46 -0.41 19.17
CA ALA A 78 -10.60 0.44 20.35
C ALA A 78 -12.06 0.61 20.79
N ARG A 79 -12.98 0.74 19.82
CA ARG A 79 -14.43 0.82 20.06
C ARG A 79 -15.06 -0.56 20.33
N GLY A 80 -14.35 -1.64 20.04
CA GLY A 80 -14.87 -3.02 20.12
C GLY A 80 -15.87 -3.37 19.02
N SER A 81 -16.09 -2.52 18.04
CA SER A 81 -17.06 -2.75 16.94
C SER A 81 -16.66 -3.94 16.07
N ILE A 82 -15.36 -4.15 15.81
CA ILE A 82 -14.84 -5.30 15.07
C ILE A 82 -15.31 -6.64 15.66
N PHE A 83 -15.42 -6.74 16.99
CA PHE A 83 -15.84 -7.93 17.71
C PHE A 83 -17.35 -8.10 17.79
N GLN A 84 -18.10 -7.05 17.50
CA GLN A 84 -19.55 -7.04 17.42
C GLN A 84 -20.07 -7.28 16.00
N GLY A 85 -19.18 -7.27 14.99
CA GLY A 85 -19.50 -7.50 13.60
C GLY A 85 -20.02 -8.93 13.33
N GLU A 86 -20.83 -9.07 12.27
CA GLU A 86 -21.36 -10.38 11.86
C GLU A 86 -20.25 -11.36 11.50
N THR A 87 -19.23 -10.90 10.78
CA THR A 87 -18.09 -11.73 10.34
C THR A 87 -17.31 -12.29 11.51
N TRP A 88 -17.01 -11.48 12.54
CA TRP A 88 -16.32 -11.97 13.74
C TRP A 88 -17.14 -13.06 14.45
N ARG A 89 -18.43 -12.80 14.70
CA ARG A 89 -19.32 -13.78 15.34
C ARG A 89 -19.41 -15.07 14.55
N TRP A 90 -19.47 -14.97 13.22
CA TRP A 90 -19.51 -16.12 12.33
C TRP A 90 -18.22 -16.96 12.43
N LEU A 91 -17.04 -16.34 12.45
CA LEU A 91 -15.76 -17.03 12.64
C LEU A 91 -15.70 -17.77 13.99
N ILE A 92 -16.09 -17.09 15.08
CA ILE A 92 -16.10 -17.67 16.43
C ILE A 92 -17.12 -18.82 16.53
N ALA A 93 -18.29 -18.69 15.95
CA ALA A 93 -19.26 -19.76 15.88
C ALA A 93 -18.70 -21.01 15.18
N GLY A 94 -17.95 -20.81 14.04
CA GLY A 94 -17.33 -21.90 13.31
C GLY A 94 -16.41 -22.77 14.14
N VAL A 95 -15.48 -22.16 14.85
CA VAL A 95 -14.53 -22.91 15.69
C VAL A 95 -15.18 -23.54 16.90
N ARG A 96 -16.28 -22.98 17.42
CA ARG A 96 -17.07 -23.61 18.49
C ARG A 96 -17.84 -24.84 18.00
N GLU A 97 -18.36 -24.78 16.77
CA GLU A 97 -19.10 -25.87 16.13
C GLU A 97 -18.19 -27.03 15.74
N SER A 98 -17.02 -26.74 15.17
CA SER A 98 -16.09 -27.73 14.63
C SER A 98 -15.11 -28.28 15.67
N GLY A 99 -14.73 -27.46 16.67
CA GLY A 99 -13.61 -27.75 17.58
C GLY A 99 -12.22 -27.57 16.94
N GLU A 100 -12.16 -27.15 15.68
CA GLU A 100 -10.93 -26.81 14.96
C GLU A 100 -10.36 -25.45 15.43
N PRO A 101 -9.07 -25.16 15.19
CA PRO A 101 -8.47 -23.89 15.61
C PRO A 101 -9.01 -22.67 14.87
N LEU A 102 -8.92 -21.50 15.52
CA LEU A 102 -8.92 -20.21 14.85
C LEU A 102 -7.48 -19.88 14.39
N HIS A 103 -7.31 -19.66 13.09
CA HIS A 103 -6.02 -19.36 12.49
C HIS A 103 -5.90 -17.88 12.14
N PHE A 104 -4.70 -17.33 12.32
CA PHE A 104 -4.34 -15.97 11.91
C PHE A 104 -3.13 -16.04 10.98
N ILE A 105 -3.23 -15.46 9.79
CA ILE A 105 -2.15 -15.35 8.82
C ILE A 105 -1.85 -13.87 8.60
N GLY A 106 -0.59 -13.47 8.52
CA GLY A 106 -0.24 -12.10 8.16
C GLY A 106 1.17 -11.68 8.53
N LEU A 107 1.50 -10.45 8.16
CA LEU A 107 2.81 -9.86 8.37
C LEU A 107 2.99 -9.48 9.84
N LEU A 108 4.09 -9.93 10.46
CA LEU A 108 4.35 -9.73 11.89
C LEU A 108 5.33 -8.57 12.09
N SER A 109 4.83 -7.36 12.18
CA SER A 109 5.60 -6.16 12.50
C SER A 109 4.71 -5.02 13.02
N ASP A 110 5.31 -3.90 13.37
CA ASP A 110 4.67 -2.62 13.68
C ASP A 110 4.88 -1.58 12.57
N GLY A 111 5.29 -2.02 11.37
CA GLY A 111 5.55 -1.15 10.22
C GLY A 111 4.32 -0.44 9.66
N ASN A 112 3.14 -0.91 10.01
CA ASN A 112 1.84 -0.26 9.73
C ASN A 112 1.54 0.00 8.24
N VAL A 113 2.17 -0.78 7.35
CA VAL A 113 1.94 -0.72 5.89
C VAL A 113 0.95 -1.79 5.45
N HIS A 114 1.12 -3.03 5.89
CA HIS A 114 0.23 -4.15 5.55
C HIS A 114 -0.58 -4.65 6.74
N SER A 115 -0.02 -4.55 7.94
CA SER A 115 -0.58 -5.06 9.19
C SER A 115 0.02 -4.33 10.38
N HIS A 116 -0.49 -4.59 11.56
CA HIS A 116 0.11 -4.14 12.81
C HIS A 116 0.01 -5.25 13.87
N ILE A 117 1.11 -5.52 14.59
CA ILE A 117 1.15 -6.58 15.60
C ILE A 117 0.10 -6.38 16.70
N ASP A 118 -0.20 -5.12 17.10
CA ASP A 118 -1.22 -4.84 18.13
C ASP A 118 -2.61 -5.27 17.70
N HIS A 119 -2.93 -5.20 16.41
CA HIS A 119 -4.20 -5.70 15.88
C HIS A 119 -4.30 -7.21 16.08
N LEU A 120 -3.25 -7.97 15.72
CA LEU A 120 -3.19 -9.41 15.96
C LEU A 120 -3.36 -9.75 17.44
N LEU A 121 -2.62 -9.08 18.33
CA LEU A 121 -2.70 -9.34 19.77
C LEU A 121 -4.10 -9.06 20.33
N ALA A 122 -4.78 -8.02 19.83
CA ALA A 122 -6.17 -7.72 20.22
C ALA A 122 -7.15 -8.82 19.79
N LEU A 123 -7.01 -9.32 18.54
CA LEU A 123 -7.82 -10.42 18.02
C LEU A 123 -7.62 -11.72 18.84
N LEU A 124 -6.36 -12.08 19.14
CA LEU A 124 -6.00 -13.26 19.94
C LEU A 124 -6.63 -13.21 21.33
N ARG A 125 -6.48 -12.07 22.03
CA ARG A 125 -7.05 -11.85 23.37
C ARG A 125 -8.57 -11.97 23.36
N GLN A 126 -9.22 -11.33 22.40
CA GLN A 126 -10.67 -11.35 22.32
C GLN A 126 -11.20 -12.75 22.02
N ALA A 127 -10.59 -13.47 21.07
CA ALA A 127 -10.97 -14.85 20.78
C ALA A 127 -10.87 -15.75 22.04
N ALA A 128 -9.80 -15.62 22.82
CA ALA A 128 -9.66 -16.37 24.08
C ALA A 128 -10.73 -15.97 25.10
N ARG A 129 -11.04 -14.67 25.27
CA ARG A 129 -12.14 -14.20 26.15
C ARG A 129 -13.50 -14.79 25.75
N GLU A 130 -13.70 -15.00 24.45
CA GLU A 130 -14.91 -15.62 23.92
C GLU A 130 -14.87 -17.15 23.94
N GLY A 131 -13.85 -17.75 24.55
CA GLY A 131 -13.77 -19.19 24.80
C GLY A 131 -13.25 -20.01 23.62
N VAL A 132 -12.52 -19.41 22.68
CA VAL A 132 -11.82 -20.16 21.64
C VAL A 132 -10.68 -20.96 22.27
N ALA A 133 -10.79 -22.29 22.25
CA ALA A 133 -9.87 -23.18 22.94
C ALA A 133 -8.51 -23.34 22.25
N LYS A 134 -8.46 -23.18 20.93
CA LYS A 134 -7.25 -23.37 20.11
C LYS A 134 -7.04 -22.21 19.13
N GLN A 135 -5.84 -21.63 19.15
CA GLN A 135 -5.47 -20.57 18.21
C GLN A 135 -4.12 -20.88 17.56
N ARG A 136 -3.98 -20.59 16.27
CA ARG A 136 -2.74 -20.82 15.49
C ARG A 136 -2.37 -19.56 14.72
N VAL A 137 -1.09 -19.18 14.80
CA VAL A 137 -0.57 -18.01 14.08
C VAL A 137 0.43 -18.47 13.03
N HIS A 138 0.26 -17.99 11.82
CA HIS A 138 1.15 -18.17 10.69
C HIS A 138 1.84 -16.84 10.41
N VAL A 139 3.12 -16.74 10.75
CA VAL A 139 3.84 -15.46 10.78
C VAL A 139 4.61 -15.23 9.49
N LEU A 140 4.42 -14.05 8.89
CA LEU A 140 5.25 -13.59 7.77
C LEU A 140 6.23 -12.56 8.34
N THR A 141 7.53 -12.78 8.17
CA THR A 141 8.55 -11.84 8.66
C THR A 141 8.71 -10.70 7.68
N ASP A 142 8.90 -9.47 8.21
CA ASP A 142 8.88 -8.23 7.45
C ASP A 142 10.26 -7.84 6.92
N GLY A 143 11.02 -7.01 7.62
CA GLY A 143 12.33 -6.53 7.21
C GLY A 143 12.32 -5.50 6.08
N ARG A 144 11.12 -5.11 5.59
CA ARG A 144 10.94 -4.10 4.55
C ARG A 144 10.32 -2.82 5.09
N ASP A 145 9.22 -2.96 5.83
CA ASP A 145 8.49 -1.83 6.40
C ASP A 145 9.00 -1.49 7.81
N VAL A 146 9.97 -2.26 8.28
CA VAL A 146 10.72 -2.10 9.54
C VAL A 146 12.17 -2.47 9.31
N ASP A 147 13.03 -2.34 10.36
CA ASP A 147 14.45 -2.72 10.29
C ASP A 147 14.59 -4.16 9.74
N GLY A 148 15.51 -4.34 8.79
CA GLY A 148 15.76 -5.58 8.07
C GLY A 148 16.09 -6.80 8.96
N ARG A 149 16.44 -6.60 10.24
CA ARG A 149 16.74 -7.67 11.22
C ARG A 149 16.04 -7.42 12.54
N SER A 150 14.73 -7.36 12.52
CA SER A 150 13.88 -7.06 13.68
C SER A 150 12.88 -8.18 14.04
N ALA A 151 12.82 -9.26 13.24
CA ALA A 151 11.84 -10.33 13.41
C ALA A 151 11.84 -10.96 14.80
N LEU A 152 13.00 -11.17 15.43
CA LEU A 152 13.08 -11.75 16.77
C LEU A 152 12.38 -10.89 17.82
N ARG A 153 12.42 -9.57 17.72
CA ARG A 153 11.71 -8.64 18.62
C ARG A 153 10.19 -8.85 18.57
N TYR A 154 9.65 -9.01 17.37
CA TYR A 154 8.21 -9.23 17.17
C TYR A 154 7.79 -10.63 17.58
N LEU A 155 8.61 -11.64 17.30
CA LEU A 155 8.39 -13.02 17.73
C LEU A 155 8.38 -13.14 19.24
N GLU A 156 9.34 -12.50 19.94
CA GLU A 156 9.38 -12.48 21.40
C GLU A 156 8.09 -11.87 21.98
N ARG A 157 7.64 -10.75 21.43
CA ARG A 157 6.41 -10.08 21.85
C ARG A 157 5.17 -10.95 21.62
N LEU A 158 5.06 -11.61 20.47
CA LEU A 158 3.98 -12.54 20.15
C LEU A 158 4.01 -13.76 21.07
N GLU A 159 5.17 -14.39 21.26
CA GLU A 159 5.29 -15.59 22.12
C GLU A 159 4.96 -15.29 23.59
N ALA A 160 5.30 -14.11 24.10
CA ALA A 160 4.90 -13.66 25.43
C ALA A 160 3.36 -13.63 25.57
N GLU A 161 2.66 -13.10 24.57
CA GLU A 161 1.20 -13.08 24.56
C GLU A 161 0.60 -14.50 24.45
N LEU A 162 1.13 -15.32 23.55
CA LEU A 162 0.67 -16.70 23.39
C LEU A 162 0.90 -17.53 24.66
N ALA A 163 1.99 -17.27 25.40
CA ALA A 163 2.25 -17.88 26.70
C ALA A 163 1.18 -17.50 27.72
N ALA A 164 0.85 -16.22 27.85
CA ALA A 164 -0.22 -15.75 28.74
C ALA A 164 -1.59 -16.36 28.39
N LEU A 165 -1.89 -16.53 27.10
CA LEU A 165 -3.11 -17.21 26.64
C LEU A 165 -3.11 -18.70 27.02
N ARG A 166 -1.98 -19.39 26.92
CA ARG A 166 -1.85 -20.78 27.36
C ARG A 166 -2.06 -20.93 28.88
N GLU A 167 -1.54 -20.01 29.67
CA GLU A 167 -1.78 -19.98 31.12
C GLU A 167 -3.26 -19.78 31.46
N SER A 168 -4.00 -19.06 30.60
CA SER A 168 -5.45 -18.89 30.75
C SER A 168 -6.29 -20.05 30.19
N GLY A 169 -5.65 -21.11 29.69
CA GLY A 169 -6.32 -22.32 29.18
C GLY A 169 -6.57 -22.36 27.66
N CYS A 170 -6.09 -21.39 26.89
CA CYS A 170 -6.19 -21.39 25.44
C CYS A 170 -4.91 -21.97 24.81
N ASP A 171 -4.99 -23.08 24.05
CA ASP A 171 -3.85 -23.62 23.29
C ASP A 171 -3.49 -22.73 22.09
N ALA A 172 -2.77 -21.63 22.37
CA ALA A 172 -2.34 -20.64 21.39
C ALA A 172 -0.86 -20.82 21.03
N ARG A 173 -0.54 -20.98 19.73
CA ARG A 173 0.81 -21.30 19.25
C ARG A 173 1.09 -20.69 17.87
N ILE A 174 2.38 -20.43 17.57
CA ILE A 174 2.84 -20.23 16.19
C ILE A 174 2.90 -21.59 15.49
N ALA A 175 2.33 -21.68 14.29
CA ALA A 175 2.23 -22.93 13.53
C ALA A 175 3.22 -23.01 12.35
N SER A 176 3.45 -21.90 11.66
CA SER A 176 4.37 -21.85 10.53
C SER A 176 4.76 -20.39 10.23
N GLY A 177 5.74 -20.19 9.37
CA GLY A 177 6.11 -18.85 8.93
C GLY A 177 7.20 -18.82 7.87
N GLY A 178 7.68 -17.59 7.59
CA GLY A 178 8.76 -17.31 6.65
C GLY A 178 8.74 -15.87 6.15
N GLY A 179 9.73 -15.49 5.36
CA GLY A 179 9.90 -14.15 4.84
C GLY A 179 8.88 -13.77 3.77
N ARG A 180 8.36 -12.56 3.86
CA ARG A 180 7.33 -12.00 2.96
C ARG A 180 7.70 -12.03 1.47
N MET A 181 8.98 -12.12 1.12
CA MET A 181 9.46 -12.19 -0.27
C MET A 181 9.71 -13.61 -0.75
N LEU A 182 9.48 -14.63 0.09
CA LEU A 182 9.63 -16.03 -0.28
C LEU A 182 8.33 -16.82 -0.26
N ILE A 183 7.38 -16.40 0.59
CA ILE A 183 6.10 -17.09 0.78
C ILE A 183 4.93 -16.13 0.85
N THR A 184 3.78 -16.55 0.37
CA THR A 184 2.44 -16.00 0.62
C THR A 184 2.17 -14.63 0.02
N MET A 185 3.06 -13.65 0.19
CA MET A 185 2.79 -12.23 -0.08
C MET A 185 3.23 -11.82 -1.50
N ASP A 186 2.86 -12.58 -2.53
CA ASP A 186 2.97 -12.10 -3.91
C ASP A 186 1.93 -11.01 -4.20
N ARG A 187 2.11 -10.30 -5.31
CA ARG A 187 1.17 -9.28 -5.79
C ARG A 187 1.14 -9.25 -7.32
N TYR A 188 -0.02 -8.93 -7.85
CA TYR A 188 -0.25 -8.76 -9.30
C TYR A 188 -0.02 -10.03 -10.13
N GLY A 189 -0.04 -11.21 -9.49
CA GLY A 189 0.18 -12.50 -10.15
C GLY A 189 1.60 -12.71 -10.65
N ALA A 190 2.58 -12.01 -10.06
CA ALA A 190 3.97 -12.03 -10.51
C ALA A 190 4.67 -13.37 -10.21
N ASP A 191 4.43 -13.96 -9.04
CA ASP A 191 5.01 -15.24 -8.61
C ASP A 191 4.01 -16.09 -7.81
N TRP A 192 3.06 -16.72 -8.48
CA TRP A 192 2.12 -17.65 -7.84
C TRP A 192 2.78 -18.80 -7.08
N ALA A 193 4.03 -19.16 -7.44
CA ALA A 193 4.80 -20.15 -6.70
C ALA A 193 5.15 -19.65 -5.28
N MET A 194 5.26 -18.35 -5.05
CA MET A 194 5.39 -17.77 -3.71
C MET A 194 4.14 -18.03 -2.86
N VAL A 195 2.96 -17.87 -3.43
CA VAL A 195 1.69 -18.18 -2.75
C VAL A 195 1.56 -19.68 -2.51
N GLU A 196 1.93 -20.52 -3.49
CA GLU A 196 1.95 -21.98 -3.34
C GLU A 196 2.87 -22.44 -2.19
N ARG A 197 4.09 -21.88 -2.09
CA ARG A 197 4.99 -22.16 -0.96
C ARG A 197 4.34 -21.84 0.39
N GLY A 198 3.68 -20.68 0.49
CA GLY A 198 2.91 -20.32 1.68
C GLY A 198 1.76 -21.31 1.96
N TRP A 199 1.03 -21.70 0.93
CA TRP A 199 -0.05 -22.70 1.03
C TRP A 199 0.43 -24.03 1.58
N GLN A 200 1.57 -24.55 1.07
CA GLN A 200 2.17 -25.79 1.56
C GLN A 200 2.50 -25.71 3.06
N LEU A 201 3.07 -24.60 3.51
CA LEU A 201 3.42 -24.39 4.92
C LEU A 201 2.20 -24.27 5.82
N HIS A 202 1.27 -23.38 5.46
CA HIS A 202 0.15 -22.97 6.33
C HIS A 202 -0.98 -24.00 6.31
N VAL A 203 -1.33 -24.48 5.11
CA VAL A 203 -2.49 -25.36 4.90
C VAL A 203 -2.09 -26.82 5.05
N ARG A 204 -1.03 -27.26 4.38
CA ARG A 204 -0.63 -28.68 4.38
C ARG A 204 0.29 -29.04 5.55
N GLY A 205 0.91 -28.04 6.18
CA GLY A 205 1.95 -28.28 7.18
C GLY A 205 3.19 -28.93 6.58
N GLU A 206 3.47 -28.71 5.30
CA GLU A 206 4.60 -29.27 4.56
C GLU A 206 5.72 -28.24 4.47
N GLY A 207 6.93 -28.61 4.95
CA GLY A 207 8.10 -27.75 4.93
C GLY A 207 9.13 -28.12 5.99
N PRO A 208 10.24 -27.39 6.07
CA PRO A 208 11.27 -27.61 7.09
C PRO A 208 10.69 -27.52 8.51
N ARG A 209 10.98 -28.53 9.35
CA ARG A 209 10.51 -28.59 10.73
C ARG A 209 11.44 -27.84 11.65
N VAL A 210 10.85 -27.00 12.51
CA VAL A 210 11.59 -26.26 13.55
C VAL A 210 10.87 -26.40 14.90
N THR A 211 11.62 -26.23 15.98
CA THR A 211 11.06 -26.27 17.33
C THR A 211 10.34 -24.98 17.74
N SER A 212 10.71 -23.84 17.12
CA SER A 212 10.06 -22.56 17.31
C SER A 212 10.34 -21.62 16.13
N ALA A 213 9.53 -20.60 15.94
CA ALA A 213 9.75 -19.57 14.95
C ALA A 213 11.05 -18.80 15.21
N ALA A 214 11.37 -18.52 16.48
CA ALA A 214 12.61 -17.86 16.86
C ALA A 214 13.84 -18.69 16.44
N ALA A 215 13.84 -20.02 16.67
CA ALA A 215 14.92 -20.90 16.25
C ALA A 215 15.14 -20.88 14.72
N ALA A 216 14.08 -20.76 13.91
CA ALA A 216 14.19 -20.63 12.46
C ALA A 216 14.89 -19.31 12.07
N VAL A 217 14.51 -18.20 12.66
CA VAL A 217 15.09 -16.88 12.38
C VAL A 217 16.53 -16.81 12.88
N GLU A 218 16.84 -17.33 14.08
CA GLU A 218 18.21 -17.40 14.63
C GLU A 218 19.14 -18.22 13.72
N ALA A 219 18.68 -19.38 13.26
CA ALA A 219 19.45 -20.21 12.32
C ALA A 219 19.71 -19.48 10.99
N TYR A 220 18.72 -18.75 10.49
CA TYR A 220 18.87 -17.91 9.30
C TYR A 220 19.88 -16.80 9.51
N TYR A 221 19.84 -16.09 10.64
CA TYR A 221 20.83 -15.07 10.97
C TYR A 221 22.25 -15.62 11.14
N ALA A 222 22.37 -16.81 11.73
CA ALA A 222 23.65 -17.50 11.90
C ALA A 222 24.28 -17.95 10.57
N SER A 223 23.49 -18.18 9.52
CA SER A 223 23.99 -18.51 8.18
C SER A 223 24.69 -17.34 7.47
N GLY A 224 24.70 -16.14 8.07
CA GLY A 224 25.26 -14.93 7.46
C GLY A 224 24.32 -14.24 6.46
N SER A 225 23.11 -14.78 6.26
CA SER A 225 22.10 -14.26 5.35
C SER A 225 21.37 -13.05 5.96
N GLY A 226 20.98 -12.10 5.12
CA GLY A 226 20.76 -10.72 5.43
C GLY A 226 19.49 -10.35 6.19
N ASP A 227 18.33 -10.48 5.58
CA ASP A 227 17.20 -9.64 5.96
C ASP A 227 15.94 -10.49 6.13
N ASP A 228 15.08 -10.07 7.02
CA ASP A 228 13.88 -10.79 7.44
C ASP A 228 12.90 -11.07 6.29
N GLN A 229 12.96 -10.28 5.22
CA GLN A 229 12.15 -10.50 4.01
C GLN A 229 12.38 -11.89 3.40
N TYR A 230 13.57 -12.46 3.62
CA TYR A 230 14.04 -13.68 2.97
C TYR A 230 14.26 -14.85 3.96
N VAL A 231 13.66 -14.82 5.13
CA VAL A 231 13.67 -15.97 6.05
C VAL A 231 13.02 -17.17 5.35
N PRO A 232 13.73 -18.33 5.23
CA PRO A 232 13.16 -19.51 4.62
C PRO A 232 11.86 -19.96 5.30
N GLY A 233 10.93 -20.48 4.52
CA GLY A 233 9.67 -21.00 5.05
C GLY A 233 9.89 -22.16 6.03
N PHE A 234 9.15 -22.19 7.13
CA PHE A 234 9.24 -23.19 8.19
C PHE A 234 7.87 -23.62 8.72
N VAL A 235 7.84 -24.80 9.31
CA VAL A 235 6.68 -25.36 10.05
C VAL A 235 7.13 -25.67 11.47
N VAL A 236 6.43 -25.12 12.45
CA VAL A 236 6.69 -25.45 13.87
C VAL A 236 6.09 -26.81 14.20
N ALA A 237 6.91 -27.69 14.76
CA ALA A 237 6.55 -29.07 15.09
C ALA A 237 6.65 -29.32 16.59
N ASP A 238 5.88 -30.31 17.06
CA ASP A 238 5.97 -30.82 18.42
C ASP A 238 7.21 -31.71 18.63
N ALA A 239 7.34 -32.27 19.82
CA ALA A 239 8.45 -33.15 20.19
C ALA A 239 8.48 -34.46 19.36
N GLN A 240 7.39 -34.85 18.73
CA GLN A 240 7.26 -36.00 17.85
C GLN A 240 7.54 -35.65 16.39
N GLY A 241 7.75 -34.36 16.06
CA GLY A 241 7.97 -33.86 14.70
C GLY A 241 6.68 -33.58 13.92
N GLU A 242 5.51 -33.66 14.58
CA GLU A 242 4.23 -33.39 13.93
C GLU A 242 3.93 -31.87 13.89
N PRO A 243 3.38 -31.35 12.77
CA PRO A 243 3.03 -29.93 12.65
C PRO A 243 2.02 -29.49 13.72
N LEU A 244 2.27 -28.34 14.35
CA LEU A 244 1.40 -27.82 15.41
C LEU A 244 0.03 -27.34 14.93
N GLY A 245 -0.13 -27.00 13.66
CA GLY A 245 -1.41 -26.47 13.20
C GLY A 245 -1.52 -26.22 11.70
N PRO A 246 -1.57 -27.28 10.86
CA PRO A 246 -2.01 -27.12 9.48
C PRO A 246 -3.51 -26.72 9.45
N ILE A 247 -3.88 -25.89 8.48
CA ILE A 247 -5.28 -25.46 8.32
C ILE A 247 -6.09 -26.61 7.72
N ARG A 248 -7.17 -27.00 8.41
CA ARG A 248 -8.01 -28.14 8.04
C ARG A 248 -9.45 -27.70 7.76
N PRO A 249 -10.27 -28.55 7.08
CA PRO A 249 -11.70 -28.31 6.99
C PRO A 249 -12.34 -28.10 8.38
N GLY A 250 -13.28 -27.16 8.46
CA GLY A 250 -13.91 -26.76 9.72
C GLY A 250 -13.19 -25.67 10.50
N ALA A 251 -11.95 -25.32 10.13
CA ALA A 251 -11.22 -24.19 10.75
C ALA A 251 -11.83 -22.84 10.39
N SER A 252 -11.56 -21.84 11.21
CA SER A 252 -11.75 -20.43 10.85
C SER A 252 -10.39 -19.76 10.64
N VAL A 253 -10.28 -18.94 9.59
CA VAL A 253 -9.02 -18.29 9.18
C VAL A 253 -9.24 -16.78 9.03
N VAL A 254 -8.39 -15.99 9.66
CA VAL A 254 -8.32 -14.54 9.52
C VAL A 254 -6.99 -14.18 8.86
N LEU A 255 -7.05 -13.56 7.68
CA LEU A 255 -5.92 -12.87 7.10
C LEU A 255 -5.91 -11.45 7.69
N TYR A 256 -5.00 -11.20 8.67
CA TYR A 256 -5.04 -9.96 9.45
C TYR A 256 -4.30 -8.77 8.81
N ASN A 257 -3.78 -8.91 7.60
CA ASN A 257 -3.34 -7.78 6.80
C ASN A 257 -4.55 -6.90 6.43
N PHE A 258 -4.42 -5.59 6.59
CA PHE A 258 -5.48 -4.65 6.19
C PHE A 258 -5.27 -4.12 4.76
N ARG A 259 -4.06 -4.19 4.21
CA ARG A 259 -3.73 -3.78 2.84
C ARG A 259 -3.90 -4.95 1.86
N GLY A 260 -4.63 -4.68 0.76
CA GLY A 260 -5.07 -5.70 -0.19
C GLY A 260 -4.02 -6.20 -1.17
N ASP A 261 -3.10 -5.35 -1.65
CA ASP A 261 -2.22 -5.65 -2.80
C ASP A 261 -1.45 -6.98 -2.72
N ARG A 262 -1.08 -7.42 -1.50
CA ARG A 262 -0.39 -8.69 -1.23
C ARG A 262 -1.25 -9.71 -0.46
N ALA A 263 -2.54 -9.49 -0.39
CA ALA A 263 -3.50 -10.35 0.30
C ALA A 263 -4.48 -11.03 -0.66
N ILE A 264 -4.71 -10.41 -1.83
CA ILE A 264 -5.69 -10.86 -2.84
C ILE A 264 -5.43 -12.28 -3.30
N GLU A 265 -4.19 -12.63 -3.65
CA GLU A 265 -3.85 -13.94 -4.23
C GLU A 265 -4.06 -15.09 -3.24
N LEU A 266 -3.65 -14.91 -1.98
CA LEU A 266 -3.95 -15.89 -0.94
C LEU A 266 -5.47 -16.01 -0.70
N THR A 267 -6.19 -14.88 -0.74
CA THR A 267 -7.65 -14.85 -0.63
C THR A 267 -8.30 -15.64 -1.76
N GLN A 268 -7.87 -15.44 -3.01
CA GLN A 268 -8.33 -16.22 -4.15
C GLN A 268 -8.09 -17.72 -3.94
N ALA A 269 -6.92 -18.09 -3.43
CA ALA A 269 -6.60 -19.49 -3.13
C ALA A 269 -7.53 -20.11 -2.07
N PHE A 270 -8.04 -19.34 -1.10
CA PHE A 270 -9.00 -19.82 -0.11
C PHE A 270 -10.44 -19.82 -0.63
N GLU A 271 -10.87 -18.82 -1.39
CA GLU A 271 -12.29 -18.56 -1.65
C GLU A 271 -12.78 -19.03 -3.03
N GLN A 272 -11.94 -19.00 -4.07
CA GLN A 272 -12.39 -19.34 -5.42
C GLN A 272 -12.69 -20.84 -5.58
N ASP A 273 -13.86 -21.18 -6.12
CA ASP A 273 -14.23 -22.57 -6.42
C ASP A 273 -13.36 -23.14 -7.58
N HIS A 274 -13.18 -22.33 -8.62
CA HIS A 274 -12.28 -22.63 -9.74
C HIS A 274 -10.96 -21.90 -9.57
N PHE A 275 -9.90 -22.65 -9.31
CA PHE A 275 -8.57 -22.11 -9.07
C PHE A 275 -7.53 -22.98 -9.80
N ASP A 276 -6.74 -22.36 -10.67
CA ASP A 276 -5.81 -23.02 -11.58
C ASP A 276 -4.35 -22.52 -11.48
N ARG A 277 -4.07 -21.63 -10.55
CA ARG A 277 -2.74 -21.01 -10.42
C ARG A 277 -1.68 -21.95 -9.88
N PHE A 278 -2.08 -22.88 -9.01
CA PHE A 278 -1.23 -23.99 -8.52
C PHE A 278 -2.09 -25.17 -8.06
N ALA A 279 -1.47 -26.31 -7.77
CA ALA A 279 -2.16 -27.54 -7.36
C ALA A 279 -2.70 -27.43 -5.90
N ARG A 280 -3.68 -26.55 -5.68
CA ARG A 280 -4.33 -26.35 -4.37
C ARG A 280 -5.11 -27.59 -3.92
N GLY A 281 -5.69 -28.33 -4.83
CA GLY A 281 -6.72 -29.34 -4.58
C GLY A 281 -8.11 -28.73 -4.48
N PRO A 282 -9.11 -29.47 -3.99
CA PRO A 282 -10.45 -28.94 -3.76
C PRO A 282 -10.43 -27.76 -2.79
N ARG A 283 -11.37 -26.83 -2.98
CA ARG A 283 -11.59 -25.77 -1.99
C ARG A 283 -11.88 -26.37 -0.62
N LEU A 284 -11.23 -25.86 0.40
CA LEU A 284 -11.44 -26.31 1.77
C LEU A 284 -12.79 -25.77 2.30
N ASP A 285 -13.54 -26.63 2.95
CA ASP A 285 -14.75 -26.23 3.70
C ASP A 285 -14.29 -25.61 5.04
N LEU A 286 -14.11 -24.29 5.04
CA LEU A 286 -13.66 -23.50 6.20
C LEU A 286 -14.26 -22.09 6.16
N ARG A 287 -14.13 -21.36 7.25
CA ARG A 287 -14.55 -19.97 7.36
C ARG A 287 -13.36 -19.06 7.18
N PHE A 288 -13.30 -18.32 6.07
CA PHE A 288 -12.23 -17.36 5.77
C PHE A 288 -12.74 -15.94 5.84
N ALA A 289 -11.93 -15.04 6.41
CA ALA A 289 -12.18 -13.61 6.37
C ALA A 289 -10.87 -12.82 6.28
N GLY A 290 -10.90 -11.69 5.56
CA GLY A 290 -9.83 -10.69 5.59
C GLY A 290 -10.04 -9.68 6.72
N MET A 291 -9.01 -8.88 6.99
CA MET A 291 -9.16 -7.73 7.89
C MET A 291 -10.08 -6.68 7.29
N MET A 292 -9.92 -6.42 5.99
CA MET A 292 -10.72 -5.50 5.19
C MET A 292 -11.08 -6.17 3.85
N GLN A 293 -11.92 -5.52 3.06
CA GLN A 293 -12.10 -5.89 1.65
C GLN A 293 -10.85 -5.49 0.87
N TYR A 294 -10.26 -6.42 0.12
CA TYR A 294 -9.01 -6.23 -0.60
C TYR A 294 -9.21 -5.84 -2.06
N ASP A 295 -10.30 -6.28 -2.65
CA ASP A 295 -10.67 -6.00 -4.03
C ASP A 295 -12.20 -5.88 -4.12
N GLY A 296 -12.67 -4.69 -4.47
CA GLY A 296 -14.10 -4.41 -4.57
C GLY A 296 -14.74 -4.96 -5.84
N ASP A 297 -13.97 -5.11 -6.93
CA ASP A 297 -14.48 -5.63 -8.21
C ASP A 297 -14.65 -7.16 -8.15
N LEU A 298 -13.69 -7.83 -7.53
CA LEU A 298 -13.72 -9.27 -7.32
C LEU A 298 -14.52 -9.68 -6.07
N GLU A 299 -15.01 -8.71 -5.30
CA GLU A 299 -15.67 -8.89 -4.00
C GLU A 299 -14.85 -9.79 -3.04
N LEU A 300 -13.53 -9.60 -3.01
CA LEU A 300 -12.58 -10.40 -2.24
C LEU A 300 -11.99 -9.63 -1.05
N PRO A 301 -11.95 -10.25 0.13
CA PRO A 301 -12.67 -11.48 0.50
C PRO A 301 -14.17 -11.22 0.58
N THR A 302 -14.97 -12.27 0.43
CA THR A 302 -16.44 -12.18 0.59
C THR A 302 -16.87 -11.78 2.00
N ARG A 303 -16.01 -12.02 3.00
CA ARG A 303 -16.20 -11.61 4.39
C ARG A 303 -14.95 -10.92 4.93
N PHE A 304 -15.15 -9.82 5.60
CA PHE A 304 -14.07 -9.03 6.21
C PHE A 304 -14.52 -8.47 7.57
N LEU A 305 -13.55 -8.07 8.40
CA LEU A 305 -13.79 -7.65 9.78
C LEU A 305 -14.10 -6.16 9.90
N VAL A 306 -13.52 -5.33 9.03
CA VAL A 306 -13.64 -3.87 9.06
C VAL A 306 -13.98 -3.38 7.66
N ASP A 307 -15.06 -2.62 7.57
CA ASP A 307 -15.50 -2.03 6.31
C ASP A 307 -14.47 -0.99 5.81
N PRO A 308 -14.19 -0.93 4.49
CA PRO A 308 -13.39 0.14 3.92
C PRO A 308 -14.06 1.50 4.14
N PRO A 309 -13.30 2.61 4.19
CA PRO A 309 -13.89 3.93 4.30
C PRO A 309 -14.78 4.18 3.09
N GLN A 310 -16.00 4.63 3.32
CA GLN A 310 -16.86 5.12 2.26
C GLN A 310 -16.45 6.56 1.93
N ILE A 311 -15.81 6.75 0.78
CA ILE A 311 -15.34 8.05 0.30
C ILE A 311 -16.29 8.52 -0.80
N GLU A 312 -17.29 9.27 -0.42
CA GLU A 312 -18.21 9.95 -1.34
C GLU A 312 -17.71 11.37 -1.66
N GLY A 313 -18.18 11.96 -2.73
CA GLY A 313 -17.82 13.32 -3.12
C GLY A 313 -16.32 13.45 -3.43
N SER A 314 -15.71 12.48 -4.10
CA SER A 314 -14.36 12.63 -4.62
C SER A 314 -14.32 13.62 -5.78
N MET A 315 -13.15 14.19 -6.07
CA MET A 315 -12.99 15.10 -7.21
C MET A 315 -13.45 14.46 -8.53
N GLY A 316 -13.15 13.16 -8.73
CA GLY A 316 -13.59 12.40 -9.90
C GLY A 316 -15.11 12.37 -10.04
N GLU A 317 -15.82 12.15 -8.93
CA GLU A 317 -17.29 12.16 -8.86
C GLU A 317 -17.86 13.55 -9.17
N LEU A 318 -17.32 14.60 -8.55
CA LEU A 318 -17.79 15.97 -8.77
C LEU A 318 -17.61 16.42 -10.21
N LEU A 319 -16.48 16.07 -10.84
CA LEU A 319 -16.23 16.36 -12.25
C LEU A 319 -17.18 15.60 -13.17
N ALA A 320 -17.47 14.33 -12.88
CA ALA A 320 -18.45 13.53 -13.62
C ALA A 320 -19.85 14.13 -13.51
N GLN A 321 -20.30 14.50 -12.30
CA GLN A 321 -21.58 15.17 -12.06
C GLN A 321 -21.68 16.53 -12.78
N ALA A 322 -20.54 17.24 -12.92
CA ALA A 322 -20.45 18.49 -13.67
C ALA A 322 -20.33 18.28 -15.19
N GLY A 323 -20.42 17.05 -15.68
CA GLY A 323 -20.32 16.72 -17.11
C GLY A 323 -18.91 16.90 -17.70
N ARG A 324 -17.86 16.85 -16.88
CA ARG A 324 -16.47 17.06 -17.29
C ARG A 324 -15.80 15.76 -17.70
N ARG A 325 -15.12 15.79 -18.86
CA ARG A 325 -14.41 14.62 -19.37
C ARG A 325 -13.06 14.45 -18.68
N GLN A 326 -12.79 13.23 -18.24
CA GLN A 326 -11.60 12.88 -17.49
C GLN A 326 -10.79 11.78 -18.20
N LEU A 327 -9.47 11.86 -18.11
CA LEU A 327 -8.55 10.80 -18.52
C LEU A 327 -7.69 10.40 -17.32
N ALA A 328 -7.64 9.10 -17.02
CA ALA A 328 -6.69 8.52 -16.07
C ALA A 328 -5.74 7.57 -16.82
N ILE A 329 -4.44 7.72 -16.60
CA ILE A 329 -3.42 6.91 -17.29
C ILE A 329 -2.26 6.58 -16.37
N ALA A 330 -1.87 5.32 -16.32
CA ALA A 330 -0.65 4.84 -15.66
C ALA A 330 -0.22 3.49 -16.24
N GLU A 331 0.95 3.04 -15.87
CA GLU A 331 1.31 1.64 -16.06
C GLU A 331 0.64 0.75 -15.01
N THR A 332 0.56 -0.58 -15.26
CA THR A 332 -0.16 -1.57 -14.42
C THR A 332 0.11 -1.40 -12.92
N HIS A 333 1.37 -1.20 -12.51
CA HIS A 333 1.75 -1.05 -11.10
C HIS A 333 1.03 0.08 -10.36
N LYS A 334 0.60 1.12 -11.09
CA LYS A 334 -0.03 2.32 -10.51
C LYS A 334 -1.37 2.69 -11.16
N PHE A 335 -1.93 1.77 -11.96
CA PHE A 335 -3.22 2.00 -12.62
C PHE A 335 -4.36 2.13 -11.59
N GLY A 336 -4.43 1.24 -10.62
CA GLY A 336 -5.40 1.33 -9.52
C GLY A 336 -5.29 2.63 -8.71
N HIS A 337 -4.10 3.23 -8.64
CA HIS A 337 -3.90 4.47 -7.88
C HIS A 337 -4.52 5.70 -8.57
N VAL A 338 -4.46 5.76 -9.89
CA VAL A 338 -5.10 6.86 -10.66
C VAL A 338 -6.57 6.59 -10.99
N THR A 339 -7.10 5.42 -10.65
CA THR A 339 -8.51 5.02 -10.88
C THR A 339 -9.21 4.73 -9.56
N TYR A 340 -9.04 3.54 -9.00
CA TYR A 340 -9.71 3.04 -7.80
C TYR A 340 -9.48 3.96 -6.58
N PHE A 341 -8.22 4.13 -6.15
CA PHE A 341 -7.90 4.93 -4.96
C PHE A 341 -8.24 6.41 -5.12
N TRP A 342 -7.97 6.98 -6.30
CA TRP A 342 -8.36 8.35 -6.62
C TRP A 342 -9.87 8.59 -6.49
N ASN A 343 -10.66 7.62 -6.91
CA ASN A 343 -12.13 7.70 -6.89
C ASN A 343 -12.74 7.22 -5.55
N GLY A 344 -11.95 7.19 -4.48
CA GLY A 344 -12.45 6.88 -3.14
C GLY A 344 -12.75 5.40 -2.92
N ASN A 345 -11.89 4.53 -3.43
CA ASN A 345 -12.01 3.07 -3.40
C ASN A 345 -13.17 2.55 -4.27
N ARG A 346 -13.37 3.20 -5.42
CA ARG A 346 -14.36 2.80 -6.42
C ARG A 346 -13.66 2.40 -7.72
N SER A 347 -13.89 1.19 -8.17
CA SER A 347 -13.27 0.62 -9.37
C SER A 347 -13.91 1.13 -10.65
N GLU A 348 -15.25 1.19 -10.69
CA GLU A 348 -15.97 1.63 -11.87
C GLU A 348 -15.97 3.16 -12.01
N PRO A 349 -15.92 3.67 -13.23
CA PRO A 349 -16.14 5.09 -13.51
C PRO A 349 -17.49 5.58 -12.95
N PHE A 350 -17.55 6.83 -12.48
CA PHE A 350 -18.82 7.48 -12.09
C PHE A 350 -19.71 7.73 -13.32
N ALA A 351 -19.09 8.06 -14.46
CA ALA A 351 -19.75 8.29 -15.74
C ALA A 351 -18.88 7.69 -16.88
N PRO A 352 -19.12 6.44 -17.30
CA PRO A 352 -18.29 5.76 -18.29
C PRO A 352 -18.13 6.50 -19.63
N GLU A 353 -19.10 7.33 -20.00
CA GLU A 353 -19.07 8.16 -21.22
C GLU A 353 -18.19 9.40 -21.07
N LEU A 354 -17.86 9.80 -19.85
CA LEU A 354 -17.03 10.97 -19.52
C LEU A 354 -15.64 10.59 -19.00
N GLU A 355 -15.45 9.37 -18.53
CA GLU A 355 -14.20 8.92 -17.93
C GLU A 355 -13.52 7.85 -18.80
N ARG A 356 -12.29 8.12 -19.17
CA ARG A 356 -11.44 7.18 -19.91
C ARG A 356 -10.27 6.75 -19.05
N TYR A 357 -10.14 5.44 -18.87
CA TYR A 357 -9.04 4.81 -18.16
C TYR A 357 -8.13 4.10 -19.14
N VAL A 358 -6.82 4.37 -19.08
CA VAL A 358 -5.81 3.82 -19.99
C VAL A 358 -4.70 3.18 -19.17
N GLU A 359 -4.60 1.87 -19.28
CA GLU A 359 -3.53 1.09 -18.70
C GLU A 359 -2.43 0.85 -19.73
N ILE A 360 -1.17 1.03 -19.34
CA ILE A 360 0.02 0.63 -20.08
C ILE A 360 0.61 -0.61 -19.38
N PRO A 361 0.61 -1.78 -20.02
CA PRO A 361 1.13 -2.99 -19.38
C PRO A 361 2.57 -2.81 -18.89
N SER A 362 2.81 -3.08 -17.61
CA SER A 362 4.14 -3.09 -17.02
C SER A 362 4.97 -4.27 -17.53
N GLU A 363 6.30 -4.14 -17.49
CA GLU A 363 7.21 -5.23 -17.84
C GLU A 363 7.44 -6.15 -16.63
N LEU A 364 7.82 -7.40 -16.92
CA LEU A 364 8.12 -8.40 -15.90
C LEU A 364 9.63 -8.49 -15.58
N ASP A 365 10.45 -7.70 -16.29
CA ASP A 365 11.89 -7.66 -16.05
C ASP A 365 12.19 -7.05 -14.66
N PRO A 366 13.31 -7.43 -14.02
CA PRO A 366 13.76 -6.81 -12.77
C PRO A 366 13.89 -5.28 -12.92
N LEU A 367 13.29 -4.53 -12.00
CA LEU A 367 13.16 -3.08 -12.10
C LEU A 367 14.51 -2.36 -12.12
N GLU A 368 15.51 -2.88 -11.40
CA GLU A 368 16.87 -2.33 -11.38
C GLU A 368 17.60 -2.47 -12.74
N GLN A 369 17.15 -3.38 -13.60
CA GLN A 369 17.69 -3.54 -14.96
C GLN A 369 17.01 -2.64 -15.97
N ARG A 370 15.78 -2.19 -15.69
CA ARG A 370 14.99 -1.30 -16.56
C ARG A 370 14.33 -0.17 -15.75
N PRO A 371 15.12 0.69 -15.09
CA PRO A 371 14.59 1.69 -14.16
C PRO A 371 13.72 2.79 -14.81
N TRP A 372 13.80 2.94 -16.14
CA TRP A 372 12.89 3.84 -16.89
C TRP A 372 11.46 3.31 -16.98
N MET A 373 11.23 2.01 -16.67
CA MET A 373 9.91 1.38 -16.67
C MET A 373 9.07 1.75 -17.90
N LYS A 374 7.81 2.18 -17.72
CA LYS A 374 6.90 2.59 -18.80
C LYS A 374 6.60 4.09 -18.84
N CYS A 375 7.40 4.94 -18.18
CA CYS A 375 7.12 6.38 -18.16
C CYS A 375 7.11 7.02 -19.55
N ALA A 376 7.96 6.55 -20.47
CA ALA A 376 7.99 7.05 -21.86
C ALA A 376 6.71 6.66 -22.62
N GLU A 377 6.28 5.39 -22.52
CA GLU A 377 5.08 4.88 -23.18
C GLU A 377 3.80 5.50 -22.60
N VAL A 378 3.75 5.72 -21.28
CA VAL A 378 2.66 6.48 -20.64
C VAL A 378 2.60 7.88 -21.22
N SER A 379 3.75 8.56 -21.35
CA SER A 379 3.83 9.90 -21.96
C SER A 379 3.42 9.91 -23.43
N ASP A 380 3.89 8.94 -24.23
CA ASP A 380 3.53 8.81 -25.64
C ASP A 380 2.04 8.64 -25.83
N ARG A 381 1.45 7.76 -25.01
CA ARG A 381 0.02 7.51 -25.06
C ARG A 381 -0.78 8.73 -24.61
N LEU A 382 -0.38 9.41 -23.53
CA LEU A 382 -1.02 10.64 -23.10
C LEU A 382 -0.99 11.73 -24.16
N ILE A 383 0.17 11.96 -24.79
CA ILE A 383 0.32 12.96 -25.86
C ILE A 383 -0.60 12.61 -27.04
N ALA A 384 -0.70 11.33 -27.41
CA ALA A 384 -1.58 10.88 -28.48
C ALA A 384 -3.06 11.11 -28.13
N GLU A 385 -3.49 10.81 -26.89
CA GLU A 385 -4.85 11.07 -26.43
C GLU A 385 -5.20 12.55 -26.45
N LEU A 386 -4.31 13.43 -25.96
CA LEU A 386 -4.56 14.87 -25.86
C LEU A 386 -4.49 15.60 -27.21
N ARG A 387 -3.78 15.06 -28.18
CA ARG A 387 -3.78 15.54 -29.57
C ARG A 387 -4.88 14.92 -30.43
N GLY A 388 -5.59 13.96 -29.86
CA GLY A 388 -6.71 13.27 -30.50
C GLY A 388 -7.97 14.15 -30.60
N PRO A 389 -9.07 13.59 -31.14
CA PRO A 389 -10.31 14.34 -31.33
C PRO A 389 -11.11 14.55 -30.04
N THR A 390 -10.81 13.82 -28.98
CA THR A 390 -11.50 13.93 -27.69
C THR A 390 -10.87 15.03 -26.86
N HIS A 391 -11.67 16.00 -26.44
CA HIS A 391 -11.24 17.00 -25.48
C HIS A 391 -11.45 16.45 -24.05
N TYR A 392 -10.42 16.53 -23.22
CA TYR A 392 -10.48 16.21 -21.79
C TYR A 392 -10.34 17.50 -20.97
N ASP A 393 -11.23 17.69 -19.99
CA ASP A 393 -11.20 18.81 -19.06
C ASP A 393 -10.16 18.58 -17.95
N PHE A 394 -10.01 17.32 -17.52
CA PHE A 394 -9.09 16.93 -16.47
C PHE A 394 -8.33 15.65 -16.83
N VAL A 395 -7.04 15.65 -16.53
CA VAL A 395 -6.15 14.50 -16.78
C VAL A 395 -5.35 14.20 -15.53
N ARG A 396 -5.27 12.91 -15.18
CA ARG A 396 -4.41 12.42 -14.11
C ARG A 396 -3.53 11.28 -14.61
N LEU A 397 -2.28 11.32 -14.22
CA LEU A 397 -1.32 10.26 -14.54
C LEU A 397 -0.38 9.99 -13.38
N ASN A 398 0.18 8.78 -13.34
CA ASN A 398 1.21 8.41 -12.40
C ASN A 398 2.43 7.85 -13.15
N TYR A 399 3.64 8.29 -12.75
CA TYR A 399 4.92 7.68 -13.12
C TYR A 399 5.42 6.87 -11.92
N ALA A 400 5.42 5.57 -12.05
CA ALA A 400 5.68 4.61 -10.97
C ALA A 400 7.15 4.53 -10.52
N ASN A 401 8.05 5.12 -11.28
CA ASN A 401 9.49 4.86 -11.28
C ASN A 401 10.18 5.09 -9.93
N GLY A 402 9.97 6.23 -9.28
CA GLY A 402 10.67 6.58 -8.04
C GLY A 402 10.36 5.62 -6.89
N ASP A 403 9.10 5.19 -6.78
CA ASP A 403 8.67 4.24 -5.77
C ASP A 403 9.09 2.81 -6.11
N MET A 404 8.70 2.33 -7.28
CA MET A 404 8.91 0.93 -7.63
C MET A 404 10.39 0.56 -7.71
N VAL A 405 11.24 1.41 -8.30
CA VAL A 405 12.68 1.20 -8.36
C VAL A 405 13.33 1.49 -7.00
N GLY A 406 12.86 2.49 -6.25
CA GLY A 406 13.30 2.78 -4.89
C GLY A 406 13.20 1.58 -3.96
N HIS A 407 12.13 0.80 -4.09
CA HIS A 407 11.94 -0.44 -3.33
C HIS A 407 12.96 -1.55 -3.62
N THR A 408 13.75 -1.46 -4.71
CA THR A 408 14.86 -2.40 -4.96
C THR A 408 16.08 -2.15 -4.06
N GLY A 409 16.20 -0.93 -3.52
CA GLY A 409 17.36 -0.50 -2.74
C GLY A 409 18.59 -0.17 -3.60
N ASP A 410 18.50 -0.26 -4.93
CA ASP A 410 19.58 0.11 -5.85
C ASP A 410 19.58 1.62 -6.11
N LEU A 411 20.49 2.34 -5.45
CA LEU A 411 20.62 3.79 -5.58
C LEU A 411 20.85 4.23 -7.04
N ARG A 412 21.64 3.49 -7.81
CA ARG A 412 21.98 3.88 -9.19
C ARG A 412 20.78 3.71 -10.10
N ALA A 413 20.07 2.60 -9.97
CA ALA A 413 18.84 2.38 -10.71
C ALA A 413 17.79 3.43 -10.34
N THR A 414 17.67 3.78 -9.05
CA THR A 414 16.72 4.80 -8.60
C THR A 414 17.05 6.20 -9.12
N ILE A 415 18.34 6.59 -9.21
CA ILE A 415 18.76 7.83 -9.87
C ILE A 415 18.29 7.84 -11.32
N LEU A 416 18.55 6.77 -12.10
CA LEU A 416 18.12 6.66 -13.49
C LEU A 416 16.58 6.68 -13.62
N ALA A 417 15.87 6.09 -12.69
CA ALA A 417 14.41 6.11 -12.64
C ALA A 417 13.87 7.55 -12.52
N VAL A 418 14.44 8.35 -11.62
CA VAL A 418 14.06 9.77 -11.43
C VAL A 418 14.44 10.60 -12.64
N GLU A 419 15.62 10.38 -13.26
CA GLU A 419 16.04 11.07 -14.49
C GLU A 419 15.10 10.76 -15.67
N ALA A 420 14.64 9.52 -15.80
CA ALA A 420 13.67 9.13 -16.83
C ALA A 420 12.32 9.87 -16.66
N VAL A 421 11.86 10.02 -15.42
CA VAL A 421 10.66 10.81 -15.11
C VAL A 421 10.85 12.28 -15.48
N ASP A 422 12.02 12.87 -15.19
CA ASP A 422 12.31 14.27 -15.55
C ASP A 422 12.24 14.51 -17.06
N LEU A 423 12.77 13.60 -17.87
CA LEU A 423 12.65 13.65 -19.33
C LEU A 423 11.20 13.62 -19.80
N CYS A 424 10.36 12.81 -19.13
CA CYS A 424 8.93 12.76 -19.42
C CYS A 424 8.22 14.05 -19.00
N LEU A 425 8.57 14.62 -17.83
CA LEU A 425 8.05 15.92 -17.38
C LEU A 425 8.37 17.05 -18.38
N ALA A 426 9.56 17.07 -18.96
CA ALA A 426 9.91 18.05 -19.99
C ALA A 426 8.95 18.00 -21.20
N ARG A 427 8.54 16.79 -21.60
CA ARG A 427 7.56 16.57 -22.67
C ARG A 427 6.18 17.06 -22.28
N LEU A 428 5.76 16.82 -21.02
CA LEU A 428 4.47 17.30 -20.51
C LEU A 428 4.44 18.83 -20.39
N VAL A 429 5.51 19.47 -19.96
CA VAL A 429 5.65 20.94 -19.96
C VAL A 429 5.48 21.51 -21.38
N ALA A 430 6.11 20.89 -22.36
CA ALA A 430 5.97 21.31 -23.75
C ALA A 430 4.54 21.14 -24.27
N LEU A 431 3.90 20.01 -23.99
CA LEU A 431 2.51 19.73 -24.35
C LEU A 431 1.54 20.70 -23.66
N THR A 432 1.73 20.96 -22.37
CA THR A 432 0.91 21.92 -21.60
C THR A 432 0.94 23.31 -22.24
N ARG A 433 2.11 23.76 -22.69
CA ARG A 433 2.26 25.02 -23.40
C ARG A 433 1.53 25.00 -24.75
N GLU A 434 1.67 23.92 -25.51
CA GLU A 434 1.01 23.73 -26.81
C GLU A 434 -0.52 23.82 -26.67
N LEU A 435 -1.07 23.17 -25.62
CA LEU A 435 -2.51 23.10 -25.38
C LEU A 435 -3.05 24.29 -24.57
N SER A 436 -2.21 25.21 -24.13
CA SER A 436 -2.57 26.29 -23.19
C SER A 436 -3.28 25.78 -21.93
N GLY A 437 -2.87 24.61 -21.46
CA GLY A 437 -3.37 23.96 -20.25
C GLY A 437 -2.63 24.40 -18.99
N VAL A 438 -2.95 23.74 -17.87
CA VAL A 438 -2.22 23.87 -16.60
C VAL A 438 -1.68 22.50 -16.20
N LEU A 439 -0.43 22.44 -15.77
CA LEU A 439 0.22 21.23 -15.29
C LEU A 439 0.49 21.36 -13.78
N LEU A 440 -0.13 20.48 -13.00
CA LEU A 440 0.15 20.31 -11.58
C LEU A 440 1.06 19.08 -11.41
N VAL A 441 2.23 19.27 -10.83
CA VAL A 441 3.22 18.21 -10.56
C VAL A 441 3.39 18.05 -9.07
N THR A 442 3.23 16.82 -8.60
CA THR A 442 3.45 16.44 -7.20
C THR A 442 3.91 14.99 -7.09
N ALA A 443 4.16 14.53 -5.88
CA ALA A 443 4.27 13.10 -5.55
C ALA A 443 3.25 12.74 -4.46
N ASP A 444 3.03 11.46 -4.27
CA ASP A 444 2.07 10.89 -3.32
C ASP A 444 2.72 10.50 -1.99
N HIS A 445 4.01 10.21 -1.99
CA HIS A 445 4.88 10.00 -0.82
C HIS A 445 6.36 10.07 -1.24
N GLY A 446 7.28 9.98 -0.29
CA GLY A 446 8.69 9.84 -0.55
C GLY A 446 9.16 8.38 -0.48
N ASN A 447 10.21 8.05 -1.25
CA ASN A 447 10.93 6.79 -1.27
C ASN A 447 12.36 7.03 -1.81
N ALA A 448 12.48 7.42 -3.09
CA ALA A 448 13.75 7.68 -3.79
C ALA A 448 14.61 8.77 -3.12
N ASP A 449 14.02 9.62 -2.34
CA ASP A 449 14.68 10.71 -1.59
C ASP A 449 15.44 10.23 -0.36
N GLN A 450 15.32 8.93 0.02
CA GLN A 450 16.02 8.38 1.17
C GLN A 450 16.32 6.89 0.96
N MET A 451 17.39 6.56 0.25
CA MET A 451 17.81 5.19 -0.07
C MET A 451 18.62 4.52 1.05
N PHE A 452 18.99 5.25 2.10
CA PHE A 452 19.75 4.72 3.21
C PHE A 452 19.24 5.21 4.56
N ASP A 453 19.36 4.33 5.58
CA ASP A 453 19.22 4.66 6.98
C ASP A 453 20.59 4.66 7.67
N GLY A 454 20.77 5.53 8.67
CA GLY A 454 22.03 5.67 9.40
C GLY A 454 23.11 6.41 8.63
N LYS A 455 24.31 6.52 9.21
CA LYS A 455 25.46 7.21 8.62
C LYS A 455 26.75 6.39 8.80
N GLY A 456 27.71 6.57 7.89
CA GLY A 456 29.01 5.92 7.96
C GLY A 456 28.91 4.39 7.98
N GLU A 457 29.58 3.73 8.93
CA GLU A 457 29.60 2.26 9.06
C GLU A 457 28.26 1.65 9.50
N GLN A 458 27.33 2.46 10.00
CA GLN A 458 25.98 2.03 10.38
C GLN A 458 24.95 2.21 9.26
N ARG A 459 25.41 2.64 8.10
CA ARG A 459 24.55 2.83 6.94
C ARG A 459 23.96 1.49 6.45
N ARG A 460 22.63 1.48 6.25
CA ARG A 460 21.88 0.33 5.72
C ARG A 460 21.04 0.78 4.53
N VAL A 461 20.86 -0.11 3.59
CA VAL A 461 19.94 0.10 2.46
C VAL A 461 18.53 0.22 3.01
N ARG A 462 17.82 1.27 2.60
CA ARG A 462 16.42 1.49 2.88
C ARG A 462 15.60 1.13 1.64
N THR A 463 14.56 0.34 1.83
CA THR A 463 13.63 -0.09 0.78
C THR A 463 12.18 0.33 1.10
N SER A 464 11.98 1.05 2.20
CA SER A 464 10.69 1.57 2.66
C SER A 464 10.52 3.05 2.31
N HIS A 465 9.26 3.53 2.38
CA HIS A 465 8.94 4.93 2.16
C HIS A 465 9.61 5.86 3.18
N SER A 466 9.79 7.12 2.81
CA SER A 466 10.33 8.13 3.71
C SER A 466 9.22 8.91 4.44
N LEU A 467 9.61 9.66 5.48
CA LEU A 467 8.75 10.63 6.17
C LEU A 467 8.96 12.06 5.64
N ASN A 468 9.64 12.19 4.52
CA ASN A 468 9.91 13.50 3.95
C ASN A 468 8.65 14.07 3.24
N PRO A 469 8.51 15.39 3.19
CA PRO A 469 7.48 16.02 2.38
C PRO A 469 7.73 15.78 0.90
N VAL A 470 6.70 16.03 0.08
CA VAL A 470 6.77 15.89 -1.37
C VAL A 470 6.69 17.23 -2.07
N PRO A 471 7.23 17.38 -3.30
CA PRO A 471 7.15 18.62 -4.05
C PRO A 471 5.74 18.89 -4.59
N LEU A 472 5.40 20.17 -4.72
CA LEU A 472 4.30 20.68 -5.51
C LEU A 472 4.83 21.77 -6.44
N ALA A 473 4.38 21.77 -7.71
CA ALA A 473 4.53 22.88 -8.63
C ALA A 473 3.29 22.96 -9.54
N ILE A 474 2.83 24.18 -9.81
CA ILE A 474 1.74 24.43 -10.77
C ILE A 474 2.29 25.29 -11.91
N TYR A 475 2.42 24.70 -13.09
CA TYR A 475 2.84 25.40 -14.28
C TYR A 475 1.63 25.85 -15.10
N ASP A 476 1.50 27.15 -15.30
CA ASP A 476 0.53 27.75 -16.22
C ASP A 476 1.29 28.67 -17.20
N PRO A 477 1.37 28.31 -18.48
CA PRO A 477 2.08 29.12 -19.48
C PRO A 477 1.45 30.48 -19.75
N ARG A 478 0.23 30.74 -19.25
CA ARG A 478 -0.49 32.01 -19.41
C ARG A 478 -0.11 33.00 -18.30
N GLU A 479 0.44 32.51 -17.19
CA GLU A 479 0.83 33.34 -16.04
C GLU A 479 2.25 33.94 -16.26
N PRO A 480 2.48 35.21 -15.94
CA PRO A 480 3.77 35.88 -16.17
C PRO A 480 4.97 35.24 -15.49
N GLY A 481 4.75 34.55 -14.36
CA GLY A 481 5.78 33.83 -13.62
C GLY A 481 5.86 32.34 -13.93
N GLY A 482 5.06 31.85 -14.89
CA GLY A 482 4.95 30.43 -15.20
C GLY A 482 4.01 29.65 -14.25
N GLY A 483 3.31 30.34 -13.35
CA GLY A 483 2.31 29.73 -12.48
C GLY A 483 1.71 30.73 -11.47
N PRO A 484 0.56 30.39 -10.86
CA PRO A 484 -0.12 31.26 -9.91
C PRO A 484 0.67 31.39 -8.60
N ALA A 485 0.52 32.52 -7.92
CA ALA A 485 1.02 32.66 -6.56
C ALA A 485 0.18 31.79 -5.61
N LEU A 486 0.84 31.03 -4.73
CA LEU A 486 0.16 30.21 -3.73
C LEU A 486 -0.16 31.01 -2.46
N THR A 487 -1.28 30.70 -1.87
CA THR A 487 -1.69 31.14 -0.53
C THR A 487 -1.68 29.92 0.38
N LEU A 488 -0.59 29.72 1.10
CA LEU A 488 -0.46 28.56 1.98
C LEU A 488 -1.28 28.74 3.26
N PRO A 489 -1.94 27.68 3.75
CA PRO A 489 -2.64 27.71 5.04
C PRO A 489 -1.66 27.92 6.21
N THR A 490 -2.19 28.26 7.38
CA THR A 490 -1.38 28.50 8.60
C THR A 490 -0.68 27.24 9.11
N HIS A 491 -1.23 26.08 8.82
CA HIS A 491 -0.58 24.77 9.03
C HIS A 491 0.07 24.30 7.72
N ALA A 492 1.07 23.45 7.80
CA ALA A 492 1.73 22.93 6.62
C ALA A 492 0.73 22.20 5.71
N PRO A 493 0.65 22.55 4.41
CA PRO A 493 -0.28 21.93 3.48
C PRO A 493 0.04 20.44 3.29
N GLY A 494 -0.97 19.67 2.91
CA GLY A 494 -0.87 18.25 2.61
C GLY A 494 -1.49 17.89 1.26
N LEU A 495 -1.44 16.62 0.91
CA LEU A 495 -1.97 16.11 -0.35
C LEU A 495 -3.46 16.40 -0.55
N ALA A 496 -4.24 16.41 0.53
CA ALA A 496 -5.68 16.68 0.48
C ALA A 496 -6.04 18.11 -0.01
N ASN A 497 -5.10 19.07 0.04
CA ASN A 497 -5.32 20.41 -0.50
C ASN A 497 -5.39 20.44 -2.04
N LEU A 498 -4.93 19.36 -2.71
CA LEU A 498 -4.77 19.34 -4.17
C LEU A 498 -6.10 19.30 -4.92
N ALA A 499 -7.10 18.56 -4.41
CA ALA A 499 -8.41 18.49 -5.09
C ALA A 499 -9.09 19.87 -5.15
N ALA A 500 -9.15 20.60 -4.03
CA ALA A 500 -9.70 21.96 -4.01
C ALA A 500 -8.92 22.92 -4.92
N THR A 501 -7.58 22.76 -4.94
CA THR A 501 -6.70 23.55 -5.83
C THR A 501 -6.99 23.27 -7.30
N ALA A 502 -7.10 22.00 -7.67
CA ALA A 502 -7.39 21.60 -9.05
C ALA A 502 -8.82 21.99 -9.48
N LEU A 503 -9.82 21.85 -8.60
CA LEU A 503 -11.18 22.33 -8.88
C LEU A 503 -11.21 23.84 -9.13
N ASN A 504 -10.48 24.62 -8.34
CA ASN A 504 -10.39 26.06 -8.55
C ASN A 504 -9.69 26.42 -9.87
N LEU A 505 -8.64 25.70 -10.27
CA LEU A 505 -7.99 25.86 -11.59
C LEU A 505 -8.95 25.58 -12.75
N LEU A 506 -9.91 24.68 -12.54
CA LEU A 506 -10.97 24.35 -13.50
C LEU A 506 -12.17 25.33 -13.44
N GLY A 507 -12.14 26.31 -12.53
CA GLY A 507 -13.20 27.30 -12.37
C GLY A 507 -14.38 26.83 -11.49
N PHE A 508 -14.20 25.77 -10.72
CA PHE A 508 -15.21 25.28 -9.75
C PHE A 508 -14.87 25.72 -8.34
N SER A 509 -15.90 25.92 -7.52
CA SER A 509 -15.75 26.02 -6.08
C SER A 509 -15.52 24.64 -5.48
N ALA A 510 -14.61 24.52 -4.53
CA ALA A 510 -14.44 23.28 -3.78
C ALA A 510 -15.55 23.13 -2.73
N PRO A 511 -15.99 21.90 -2.40
CA PRO A 511 -16.89 21.63 -1.28
C PRO A 511 -16.34 22.16 0.05
N ASP A 512 -17.25 22.51 0.98
CA ASP A 512 -16.88 23.07 2.29
C ASP A 512 -16.08 22.11 3.18
N ASP A 513 -16.25 20.81 2.98
CA ASP A 513 -15.58 19.73 3.71
C ASP A 513 -14.22 19.34 3.12
N TYR A 514 -13.81 19.94 1.99
CA TYR A 514 -12.47 19.75 1.44
C TYR A 514 -11.44 20.59 2.22
N GLU A 515 -10.20 20.11 2.24
CA GLU A 515 -9.07 20.94 2.67
C GLU A 515 -8.95 22.19 1.79
N PRO A 516 -8.49 23.33 2.34
CA PRO A 516 -8.44 24.60 1.60
C PRO A 516 -7.62 24.51 0.32
N SER A 517 -8.11 25.18 -0.74
CA SER A 517 -7.31 25.42 -1.95
C SER A 517 -6.06 26.24 -1.64
N LEU A 518 -4.97 25.94 -2.33
CA LEU A 518 -3.70 26.67 -2.22
C LEU A 518 -3.66 27.94 -3.09
N LEU A 519 -4.74 28.28 -3.78
CA LEU A 519 -4.83 29.50 -4.63
C LEU A 519 -5.44 30.72 -3.91
N GLY A 520 -5.82 30.59 -2.65
CA GLY A 520 -6.37 31.69 -1.86
C GLY A 520 -7.71 32.23 -2.37
N LEU A 521 -8.42 31.46 -3.19
CA LEU A 521 -9.76 31.83 -3.65
C LEU A 521 -10.78 31.64 -2.52
N PRO A 522 -11.78 32.55 -2.38
CA PRO A 522 -12.78 32.42 -1.34
C PRO A 522 -13.58 31.13 -1.52
N ARG A 523 -13.88 30.46 -0.41
CA ARG A 523 -14.93 29.43 -0.37
C ARG A 523 -16.27 30.13 -0.60
N THR A 524 -17.04 29.70 -1.55
CA THR A 524 -18.37 30.26 -1.84
C THR A 524 -19.43 29.54 -1.04
#